data_bd2885349737f19b6ecbd5d06a2a0683
#
_entry.id   bd2885349737f19b6ecbd5d06a2a0683
#
_cell.length_a   1.000
_cell.length_b   1.000
_cell.length_c   1.000
_cell.angle_alpha   90.00
_cell.angle_beta   90.00
_cell.angle_gamma   90.00
#
_symmetry.space_group_name_H-M   'P 1'
#
loop_
_entity.id
_entity.type
_entity.pdbx_description
1 polymer ?
#
loop_
_entity_poly.entity_id
_entity_poly.type
_entity_poly.pdbx_seq_one_letter_code
_entity_poly.pdbx_strand_id
1 'polypeptide(L)'
;MEKIMKKDDIQTDYIIYDNLAMTSKKTRFITNSQQLLRWDVEKNTYSKINEKKLIKTMHSLIDETDFIVISDYNKGVCSDLLLKDTIKAANHKEIKVFVDPKGSDFYKYKNAYCITPNTLETRAVYNGPLKDDKDFEKACKFICDTFSIKTCVITRGKDGMTVYESNTFSHIRSNPKDVFDVSGAGDTVIATLATYKTRGESLINSAKIANLAAEHVVGKFGTTPITEQELNKYL
;
A
#
# COMPACT_ATOMS: atom_id res chain seq x y z
N MET A 1 -12.08 5.36 -15.81
CA MET A 1 -11.63 4.42 -14.75
C MET A 1 -12.31 3.07 -14.90
N GLU A 2 -13.63 2.94 -14.71
CA GLU A 2 -14.35 1.64 -14.81
C GLU A 2 -14.08 0.83 -16.08
N LYS A 3 -14.03 1.47 -17.25
CA LYS A 3 -13.74 0.78 -18.53
C LYS A 3 -12.35 0.10 -18.52
N ILE A 4 -11.39 0.70 -17.83
CA ILE A 4 -10.03 0.13 -17.68
C ILE A 4 -10.11 -1.03 -16.69
N MET A 5 -10.73 -0.84 -15.53
CA MET A 5 -10.87 -1.88 -14.52
C MET A 5 -11.60 -3.12 -15.06
N LYS A 6 -12.70 -2.93 -15.79
CA LYS A 6 -13.44 -4.03 -16.43
C LYS A 6 -12.65 -4.76 -17.51
N LYS A 7 -11.71 -4.08 -18.18
CA LYS A 7 -10.82 -4.71 -19.16
C LYS A 7 -9.83 -5.67 -18.50
N ASP A 8 -9.47 -5.39 -17.24
CA ASP A 8 -8.55 -6.17 -16.45
C ASP A 8 -9.30 -7.11 -15.46
N ASP A 9 -10.58 -7.45 -15.75
CA ASP A 9 -11.47 -8.32 -14.96
C ASP A 9 -11.64 -7.87 -13.50
N ILE A 10 -11.47 -6.56 -13.23
CA ILE A 10 -11.69 -6.00 -11.89
C ILE A 10 -13.16 -5.67 -11.72
N GLN A 11 -13.78 -6.26 -10.69
CA GLN A 11 -15.17 -6.01 -10.35
C GLN A 11 -15.40 -4.54 -9.93
N THR A 12 -16.38 -3.88 -10.54
CA THR A 12 -16.63 -2.44 -10.34
C THR A 12 -17.98 -2.13 -9.69
N ASP A 13 -18.77 -3.16 -9.37
CA ASP A 13 -20.13 -3.01 -8.87
C ASP A 13 -20.23 -2.32 -7.49
N TYR A 14 -19.11 -2.33 -6.75
CA TYR A 14 -19.02 -1.74 -5.42
C TYR A 14 -18.38 -0.36 -5.40
N ILE A 15 -18.12 0.24 -6.57
CA ILE A 15 -17.63 1.62 -6.65
C ILE A 15 -18.74 2.58 -6.22
N ILE A 16 -18.44 3.42 -5.25
CA ILE A 16 -19.36 4.44 -4.76
C ILE A 16 -19.02 5.78 -5.41
N TYR A 17 -20.01 6.34 -6.10
CA TYR A 17 -19.92 7.67 -6.68
C TYR A 17 -20.34 8.73 -5.68
N ASP A 18 -19.54 9.79 -5.56
CA ASP A 18 -19.79 10.92 -4.69
C ASP A 18 -19.77 12.23 -5.51
N ASN A 19 -20.92 12.89 -5.65
CA ASN A 19 -21.04 14.14 -6.40
C ASN A 19 -20.35 15.32 -5.69
N LEU A 20 -20.00 15.20 -4.40
CA LEU A 20 -19.27 16.21 -3.64
C LEU A 20 -17.76 16.04 -3.74
N ALA A 21 -17.31 14.81 -4.05
CA ALA A 21 -15.92 14.51 -4.24
C ALA A 21 -15.48 14.76 -5.69
N MET A 22 -14.21 15.07 -5.85
CA MET A 22 -13.56 15.16 -7.14
C MET A 22 -12.45 14.10 -7.21
N THR A 23 -12.44 13.34 -8.31
CA THR A 23 -11.30 12.44 -8.56
C THR A 23 -10.03 13.26 -8.70
N SER A 24 -9.02 12.99 -7.86
CA SER A 24 -7.74 13.68 -7.90
C SER A 24 -7.07 13.50 -9.26
N LYS A 25 -6.60 14.59 -9.86
CA LYS A 25 -5.90 14.59 -11.14
C LYS A 25 -4.47 15.08 -10.93
N LYS A 26 -3.52 14.23 -11.28
CA LYS A 26 -2.08 14.54 -11.22
C LYS A 26 -1.52 14.63 -12.62
N THR A 27 -1.19 15.84 -13.06
CA THR A 27 -0.62 16.10 -14.39
C THR A 27 0.89 16.30 -14.26
N ARG A 28 1.67 15.48 -14.97
CA ARG A 28 3.12 15.59 -15.03
C ARG A 28 3.52 16.18 -16.37
N PHE A 29 4.29 17.25 -16.34
CA PHE A 29 4.91 17.85 -17.53
C PHE A 29 6.33 17.31 -17.62
N ILE A 30 6.62 16.58 -18.71
CA ILE A 30 7.88 15.87 -18.90
C ILE A 30 8.49 16.31 -20.22
N THR A 31 9.81 16.57 -20.24
CA THR A 31 10.59 16.79 -21.46
C THR A 31 11.91 16.00 -21.35
N ASN A 32 12.34 15.37 -22.44
CA ASN A 32 13.58 14.60 -22.50
C ASN A 32 13.80 13.67 -21.29
N SER A 33 12.75 12.96 -20.90
CA SER A 33 12.74 12.05 -19.74
C SER A 33 12.89 12.73 -18.36
N GLN A 34 12.85 14.06 -18.29
CA GLN A 34 12.91 14.82 -17.05
C GLN A 34 11.53 15.41 -16.70
N GLN A 35 11.05 15.15 -15.49
CA GLN A 35 9.83 15.80 -14.99
C GLN A 35 10.15 17.26 -14.63
N LEU A 36 9.51 18.20 -15.34
CA LEU A 36 9.65 19.64 -15.11
C LEU A 36 8.72 20.13 -13.99
N LEU A 37 7.47 19.67 -14.02
CA LEU A 37 6.42 20.14 -13.13
C LEU A 37 5.38 19.03 -12.90
N ARG A 38 4.83 18.99 -11.69
CA ARG A 38 3.60 18.24 -11.38
C ARG A 38 2.52 19.22 -10.93
N TRP A 39 1.38 19.18 -11.60
CA TRP A 39 0.19 19.95 -11.22
C TRP A 39 -0.88 19.01 -10.68
N ASP A 40 -1.21 19.15 -9.40
CA ASP A 40 -2.20 18.34 -8.71
C ASP A 40 -3.49 19.15 -8.53
N VAL A 41 -4.61 18.59 -8.98
CA VAL A 41 -5.95 19.15 -8.75
C VAL A 41 -6.70 18.18 -7.85
N GLU A 42 -6.98 18.62 -6.62
CA GLU A 42 -7.52 17.76 -5.57
C GLU A 42 -8.58 18.48 -4.73
N LYS A 43 -9.53 17.71 -4.20
CA LYS A 43 -10.53 18.20 -3.24
C LYS A 43 -10.77 17.11 -2.19
N ASN A 44 -10.56 17.46 -0.92
CA ASN A 44 -10.71 16.53 0.21
C ASN A 44 -12.11 16.63 0.86
N THR A 45 -13.17 16.58 0.05
CA THR A 45 -14.55 16.67 0.55
C THR A 45 -15.28 15.38 0.21
N TYR A 46 -15.85 14.72 1.21
CA TYR A 46 -16.57 13.47 1.06
C TYR A 46 -17.89 13.50 1.81
N SER A 47 -18.87 12.79 1.30
CA SER A 47 -20.18 12.66 1.92
C SER A 47 -20.14 11.65 3.06
N LYS A 48 -20.61 12.03 4.26
CA LYS A 48 -20.79 11.09 5.39
C LYS A 48 -21.78 9.95 5.05
N ILE A 49 -22.68 10.18 4.10
CA ILE A 49 -23.60 9.14 3.62
C ILE A 49 -22.82 8.06 2.87
N ASN A 50 -21.82 8.44 2.09
CA ASN A 50 -20.99 7.50 1.35
C ASN A 50 -20.05 6.71 2.26
N GLU A 51 -19.55 7.28 3.36
CA GLU A 51 -18.83 6.54 4.39
C GLU A 51 -19.68 5.37 4.94
N LYS A 52 -20.94 5.64 5.31
CA LYS A 52 -21.86 4.58 5.78
C LYS A 52 -22.14 3.52 4.71
N LYS A 53 -22.22 3.93 3.44
CA LYS A 53 -22.38 2.98 2.33
C LYS A 53 -21.14 2.10 2.18
N LEU A 54 -19.93 2.67 2.25
CA LEU A 54 -18.68 1.92 2.19
C LEU A 54 -18.60 0.87 3.30
N ILE A 55 -18.90 1.26 4.54
CA ILE A 55 -18.94 0.33 5.69
C ILE A 55 -19.92 -0.81 5.43
N LYS A 56 -21.15 -0.47 4.99
CA LYS A 56 -22.18 -1.49 4.69
C LYS A 56 -21.71 -2.43 3.57
N THR A 57 -21.14 -1.90 2.50
CA THR A 57 -20.61 -2.68 1.37
C THR A 57 -19.47 -3.60 1.83
N MET A 58 -18.54 -3.10 2.62
CA MET A 58 -17.46 -3.91 3.18
C MET A 58 -18.01 -5.08 3.99
N HIS A 59 -18.98 -4.84 4.88
CA HIS A 59 -19.61 -5.92 5.65
C HIS A 59 -20.35 -6.94 4.78
N SER A 60 -20.94 -6.54 3.66
CA SER A 60 -21.62 -7.48 2.76
C SER A 60 -20.66 -8.37 1.96
N LEU A 61 -19.39 -7.96 1.81
CA LEU A 61 -18.39 -8.67 1.03
C LEU A 61 -17.40 -9.47 1.89
N ILE A 62 -17.38 -9.24 3.19
CA ILE A 62 -16.29 -9.73 4.04
C ILE A 62 -16.20 -11.27 4.06
N ASP A 63 -17.33 -11.96 3.97
CA ASP A 63 -17.37 -13.43 3.99
C ASP A 63 -16.86 -14.07 2.68
N GLU A 64 -16.75 -13.29 1.60
CA GLU A 64 -16.26 -13.71 0.29
C GLU A 64 -14.85 -13.16 0.01
N THR A 65 -14.17 -12.61 1.03
CA THR A 65 -12.91 -11.88 0.88
C THR A 65 -11.74 -12.69 1.45
N ASP A 66 -10.70 -12.92 0.64
CA ASP A 66 -9.47 -13.59 1.08
C ASP A 66 -8.55 -12.67 1.86
N PHE A 67 -8.48 -11.39 1.47
CA PHE A 67 -7.69 -10.35 2.15
C PHE A 67 -8.20 -8.94 1.77
N ILE A 68 -7.82 -7.95 2.56
CA ILE A 68 -8.15 -6.55 2.31
C ILE A 68 -6.88 -5.74 2.14
N VAL A 69 -6.81 -4.93 1.08
CA VAL A 69 -5.77 -3.91 0.89
C VAL A 69 -6.36 -2.53 1.13
N ILE A 70 -5.76 -1.78 2.02
CA ILE A 70 -6.05 -0.37 2.28
C ILE A 70 -4.90 0.45 1.69
N SER A 71 -5.11 1.08 0.53
CA SER A 71 -4.21 2.07 -0.05
C SER A 71 -4.71 3.46 0.34
N ASP A 72 -4.13 4.03 1.40
CA ASP A 72 -4.55 5.34 1.90
C ASP A 72 -3.75 6.46 1.24
N TYR A 73 -4.45 7.35 0.54
CA TYR A 73 -3.86 8.55 -0.05
C TYR A 73 -4.08 9.81 0.80
N ASN A 74 -4.66 9.65 2.00
CA ASN A 74 -5.04 10.75 2.89
C ASN A 74 -5.90 11.81 2.19
N LYS A 75 -6.85 11.34 1.37
CA LYS A 75 -7.80 12.18 0.61
C LYS A 75 -9.23 12.06 1.14
N GLY A 76 -9.41 11.51 2.35
CA GLY A 76 -10.67 11.47 3.11
C GLY A 76 -11.52 10.21 2.95
N VAL A 77 -11.26 9.34 1.96
CA VAL A 77 -11.98 8.06 1.81
C VAL A 77 -11.70 7.14 3.00
N CYS A 78 -10.43 7.01 3.37
CA CYS A 78 -9.98 6.21 4.50
C CYS A 78 -10.17 6.97 5.82
N SER A 79 -11.43 7.16 6.23
CA SER A 79 -11.76 7.76 7.52
C SER A 79 -11.43 6.83 8.68
N ASP A 80 -11.22 7.39 9.87
CA ASP A 80 -10.98 6.64 11.10
C ASP A 80 -12.07 5.60 11.38
N LEU A 81 -13.34 5.98 11.16
CA LEU A 81 -14.47 5.10 11.39
C LEU A 81 -14.45 3.91 10.42
N LEU A 82 -14.29 4.17 9.13
CA LEU A 82 -14.22 3.12 8.11
C LEU A 82 -13.06 2.16 8.38
N LEU A 83 -11.86 2.70 8.64
CA LEU A 83 -10.67 1.89 8.85
C LEU A 83 -10.77 1.01 10.10
N LYS A 84 -11.17 1.59 11.24
CA LYS A 84 -11.34 0.85 12.50
C LYS A 84 -12.40 -0.24 12.39
N ASP A 85 -13.52 0.06 11.74
CA ASP A 85 -14.59 -0.91 11.53
C ASP A 85 -14.15 -2.04 10.60
N THR A 86 -13.51 -1.71 9.47
CA THR A 86 -12.98 -2.68 8.51
C THR A 86 -11.95 -3.62 9.16
N ILE A 87 -10.97 -3.07 9.87
CA ILE A 87 -9.91 -3.88 10.51
C ILE A 87 -10.52 -4.77 11.60
N LYS A 88 -11.46 -4.25 12.38
CA LYS A 88 -12.17 -5.02 13.41
C LYS A 88 -12.96 -6.19 12.81
N ALA A 89 -13.75 -5.93 11.77
CA ALA A 89 -14.55 -6.95 11.10
C ALA A 89 -13.67 -8.03 10.45
N ALA A 90 -12.60 -7.62 9.76
CA ALA A 90 -11.63 -8.52 9.15
C ALA A 90 -10.95 -9.43 10.18
N ASN A 91 -10.54 -8.88 11.33
CA ASN A 91 -9.92 -9.66 12.40
C ASN A 91 -10.88 -10.70 13.01
N HIS A 92 -12.17 -10.41 13.10
CA HIS A 92 -13.17 -11.38 13.55
C HIS A 92 -13.33 -12.57 12.59
N LYS A 93 -12.98 -12.38 11.33
CA LYS A 93 -13.05 -13.40 10.27
C LYS A 93 -11.67 -13.96 9.90
N GLU A 94 -10.63 -13.61 10.67
CA GLU A 94 -9.24 -14.00 10.42
C GLU A 94 -8.70 -13.55 9.05
N ILE A 95 -9.33 -12.55 8.43
CA ILE A 95 -8.95 -11.96 7.16
C ILE A 95 -7.79 -10.99 7.38
N LYS A 96 -6.73 -11.13 6.60
CA LYS A 96 -5.55 -10.25 6.70
C LYS A 96 -5.81 -8.89 6.07
N VAL A 97 -5.49 -7.83 6.80
CA VAL A 97 -5.55 -6.45 6.31
C VAL A 97 -4.15 -5.92 6.10
N PHE A 98 -3.85 -5.55 4.86
CA PHE A 98 -2.59 -4.92 4.46
C PHE A 98 -2.83 -3.44 4.25
N VAL A 99 -1.94 -2.59 4.77
CA VAL A 99 -2.11 -1.14 4.74
C VAL A 99 -0.89 -0.47 4.11
N ASP A 100 -1.11 0.28 3.03
CA ASP A 100 -0.18 1.30 2.55
C ASP A 100 -0.58 2.64 3.19
N PRO A 101 0.18 3.11 4.20
CA PRO A 101 -0.25 4.22 5.03
C PRO A 101 0.04 5.57 4.41
N LYS A 102 -0.67 6.61 4.88
CA LYS A 102 -0.36 8.01 4.55
C LYS A 102 -0.56 8.92 5.76
N GLY A 103 0.35 9.91 5.86
CA GLY A 103 0.32 10.87 6.96
C GLY A 103 1.07 10.39 8.20
N SER A 104 0.77 11.00 9.35
CA SER A 104 1.46 10.74 10.63
C SER A 104 0.58 10.05 11.68
N ASP A 105 -0.69 9.79 11.36
CA ASP A 105 -1.59 9.08 12.27
C ASP A 105 -1.71 7.61 11.88
N PHE A 106 -0.90 6.75 12.50
CA PHE A 106 -0.97 5.31 12.31
C PHE A 106 -1.92 4.62 13.32
N TYR A 107 -2.45 5.33 14.32
CA TYR A 107 -3.45 4.77 15.24
C TYR A 107 -4.73 4.34 14.52
N LYS A 108 -5.07 4.97 13.40
CA LYS A 108 -6.21 4.59 12.57
C LYS A 108 -6.08 3.20 11.94
N TYR A 109 -4.83 2.66 11.82
CA TYR A 109 -4.53 1.33 11.28
C TYR A 109 -4.28 0.28 12.35
N LYS A 110 -4.52 0.60 13.61
CA LYS A 110 -4.30 -0.30 14.74
C LYS A 110 -4.92 -1.67 14.50
N ASN A 111 -4.17 -2.73 14.86
CA ASN A 111 -4.53 -4.13 14.69
C ASN A 111 -4.58 -4.61 13.22
N ALA A 112 -4.06 -3.87 12.25
CA ALA A 112 -3.85 -4.39 10.91
C ALA A 112 -2.85 -5.55 10.91
N TYR A 113 -2.93 -6.44 9.92
CA TYR A 113 -1.98 -7.53 9.76
C TYR A 113 -0.61 -7.03 9.33
N CYS A 114 -0.55 -6.18 8.32
CA CYS A 114 0.70 -5.66 7.75
C CYS A 114 0.58 -4.18 7.42
N ILE A 115 1.68 -3.43 7.63
CA ILE A 115 1.81 -2.05 7.17
C ILE A 115 3.06 -1.88 6.33
N THR A 116 2.99 -1.08 5.24
CA THR A 116 4.08 -0.90 4.27
C THR A 116 4.55 0.55 4.13
N PRO A 117 4.95 1.24 5.22
CA PRO A 117 5.38 2.63 5.13
C PRO A 117 6.69 2.76 4.35
N ASN A 118 6.85 3.88 3.64
CA ASN A 118 8.14 4.27 3.12
C ASN A 118 8.98 5.02 4.19
N THR A 119 10.23 5.36 3.85
CA THR A 119 11.14 6.07 4.77
C THR A 119 10.56 7.41 5.27
N LEU A 120 9.84 8.16 4.43
CA LEU A 120 9.24 9.46 4.82
C LEU A 120 8.05 9.26 5.77
N GLU A 121 7.20 8.30 5.49
CA GLU A 121 6.06 7.93 6.34
C GLU A 121 6.53 7.35 7.67
N THR A 122 7.61 6.56 7.66
CA THR A 122 8.26 6.08 8.88
C THR A 122 8.77 7.24 9.74
N ARG A 123 9.43 8.24 9.13
CA ARG A 123 9.90 9.44 9.85
C ARG A 123 8.77 10.27 10.45
N ALA A 124 7.58 10.23 9.88
CA ALA A 124 6.42 10.98 10.40
C ALA A 124 5.91 10.43 11.75
N VAL A 125 6.22 9.17 12.08
CA VAL A 125 5.75 8.49 13.30
C VAL A 125 6.88 8.04 14.23
N TYR A 126 8.10 7.91 13.73
CA TYR A 126 9.28 7.43 14.46
C TYR A 126 10.38 8.50 14.51
N ASN A 127 10.70 8.96 15.73
CA ASN A 127 11.67 10.04 15.95
C ASN A 127 13.14 9.58 15.98
N GLY A 128 13.43 8.28 15.82
CA GLY A 128 14.77 7.75 15.80
C GLY A 128 15.48 7.93 14.45
N PRO A 129 16.79 7.65 14.40
CA PRO A 129 17.54 7.67 13.14
C PRO A 129 17.04 6.59 12.18
N LEU A 130 17.23 6.81 10.88
CA LEU A 130 16.95 5.87 9.79
C LEU A 130 18.12 5.91 8.80
N LYS A 131 19.29 5.42 9.26
CA LYS A 131 20.55 5.47 8.51
C LYS A 131 21.01 4.10 8.04
N ASP A 132 20.87 3.09 8.86
CA ASP A 132 21.32 1.73 8.61
C ASP A 132 20.22 0.69 8.92
N ASP A 133 20.52 -0.58 8.68
CA ASP A 133 19.57 -1.68 8.86
C ASP A 133 19.05 -1.76 10.30
N LYS A 134 19.92 -1.54 11.32
CA LYS A 134 19.54 -1.59 12.74
C LYS A 134 18.55 -0.47 13.11
N ASP A 135 18.69 0.68 12.50
CA ASP A 135 17.77 1.79 12.71
C ASP A 135 16.38 1.45 12.15
N PHE A 136 16.32 0.84 10.95
CA PHE A 136 15.06 0.38 10.35
C PHE A 136 14.44 -0.79 11.13
N GLU A 137 15.24 -1.68 11.73
CA GLU A 137 14.75 -2.72 12.65
C GLU A 137 14.03 -2.11 13.85
N LYS A 138 14.66 -1.12 14.51
CA LYS A 138 14.04 -0.39 15.63
C LYS A 138 12.76 0.30 15.23
N ALA A 139 12.73 0.93 14.03
CA ALA A 139 11.54 1.59 13.51
C ALA A 139 10.40 0.60 13.23
N CYS A 140 10.68 -0.53 12.59
CA CYS A 140 9.69 -1.59 12.37
C CYS A 140 9.09 -2.07 13.69
N LYS A 141 9.95 -2.39 14.67
CA LYS A 141 9.52 -2.84 15.99
C LYS A 141 8.68 -1.78 16.69
N PHE A 142 9.12 -0.53 16.69
CA PHE A 142 8.38 0.58 17.27
C PHE A 142 6.98 0.72 16.67
N ILE A 143 6.87 0.65 15.34
CA ILE A 143 5.59 0.75 14.64
C ILE A 143 4.66 -0.40 15.07
N CYS A 144 5.16 -1.63 15.05
CA CYS A 144 4.36 -2.80 15.42
C CYS A 144 3.92 -2.74 16.87
N ASP A 145 4.81 -2.42 17.80
CA ASP A 145 4.51 -2.37 19.23
C ASP A 145 3.55 -1.21 19.57
N THR A 146 3.80 -0.01 19.01
CA THR A 146 3.02 1.20 19.34
C THR A 146 1.59 1.11 18.79
N PHE A 147 1.45 0.65 17.56
CA PHE A 147 0.16 0.63 16.86
C PHE A 147 -0.52 -0.74 16.87
N SER A 148 0.06 -1.72 17.58
CA SER A 148 -0.46 -3.11 17.65
C SER A 148 -0.64 -3.74 16.27
N ILE A 149 0.30 -3.48 15.35
CA ILE A 149 0.32 -4.03 13.99
C ILE A 149 1.17 -5.31 14.02
N LYS A 150 0.73 -6.37 13.35
CA LYS A 150 1.38 -7.68 13.48
C LYS A 150 2.72 -7.76 12.74
N THR A 151 2.82 -7.13 11.56
CA THR A 151 4.01 -7.16 10.70
C THR A 151 4.26 -5.81 10.07
N CYS A 152 5.52 -5.48 9.76
CA CYS A 152 5.89 -4.23 9.12
C CYS A 152 6.89 -4.49 7.99
N VAL A 153 6.68 -3.84 6.86
CA VAL A 153 7.60 -3.85 5.70
C VAL A 153 7.93 -2.41 5.35
N ILE A 154 9.06 -1.88 5.82
CA ILE A 154 9.48 -0.52 5.47
C ILE A 154 10.16 -0.54 4.10
N THR A 155 9.60 0.21 3.14
CA THR A 155 10.22 0.39 1.82
C THR A 155 11.26 1.51 1.88
N ARG A 156 12.47 1.24 1.34
CA ARG A 156 13.66 2.09 1.46
C ARG A 156 14.13 2.62 0.09
N GLY A 157 13.25 2.60 -0.90
CA GLY A 157 13.57 3.00 -2.28
C GLY A 157 14.65 2.10 -2.87
N LYS A 158 15.74 2.69 -3.37
CA LYS A 158 16.87 1.96 -3.97
C LYS A 158 17.58 0.99 -3.00
N ASP A 159 17.42 1.16 -1.70
CA ASP A 159 18.04 0.31 -0.69
C ASP A 159 17.19 -0.92 -0.34
N GLY A 160 16.03 -1.07 -1.00
CA GLY A 160 15.16 -2.24 -0.87
C GLY A 160 14.16 -2.14 0.26
N MET A 161 14.08 -3.17 1.11
CA MET A 161 13.07 -3.26 2.17
C MET A 161 13.63 -3.82 3.47
N THR A 162 13.05 -3.41 4.59
CA THR A 162 13.22 -4.06 5.89
C THR A 162 11.90 -4.68 6.30
N VAL A 163 11.90 -5.98 6.58
CA VAL A 163 10.73 -6.77 6.96
C VAL A 163 10.82 -7.15 8.43
N TYR A 164 9.74 -7.01 9.16
CA TYR A 164 9.59 -7.44 10.55
C TYR A 164 8.37 -8.34 10.71
N GLU A 165 8.59 -9.54 11.21
CA GLU A 165 7.56 -10.52 11.58
C GLU A 165 8.03 -11.34 12.78
N SER A 166 7.21 -11.47 13.82
CA SER A 166 7.44 -12.36 14.97
C SER A 166 8.85 -12.19 15.60
N ASN A 167 9.24 -10.96 15.89
CA ASN A 167 10.55 -10.57 16.44
C ASN A 167 11.77 -10.93 15.55
N THR A 168 11.53 -11.24 14.30
CA THR A 168 12.56 -11.52 13.30
C THR A 168 12.64 -10.40 12.29
N PHE A 169 13.86 -10.00 11.93
CA PHE A 169 14.12 -9.00 10.89
C PHE A 169 14.75 -9.63 9.67
N SER A 170 14.42 -9.09 8.51
CA SER A 170 15.06 -9.45 7.24
C SER A 170 15.22 -8.21 6.38
N HIS A 171 16.35 -8.12 5.70
CA HIS A 171 16.65 -7.03 4.76
C HIS A 171 16.71 -7.59 3.35
N ILE A 172 15.89 -7.02 2.48
CA ILE A 172 15.82 -7.36 1.06
C ILE A 172 16.48 -6.19 0.33
N ARG A 173 17.59 -6.46 -0.35
CA ARG A 173 18.27 -5.44 -1.15
C ARG A 173 17.57 -5.28 -2.49
N SER A 174 17.51 -4.05 -2.97
CA SER A 174 17.04 -3.71 -4.30
C SER A 174 18.23 -3.41 -5.21
N ASN A 175 18.12 -3.80 -6.47
CA ASN A 175 19.15 -3.51 -7.47
C ASN A 175 18.49 -3.14 -8.80
N PRO A 176 17.74 -2.03 -8.84
CA PRO A 176 17.12 -1.59 -10.07
C PRO A 176 18.19 -1.20 -11.09
N LYS A 177 18.11 -1.77 -12.29
CA LYS A 177 19.07 -1.46 -13.37
C LYS A 177 18.91 -0.02 -13.87
N ASP A 178 17.66 0.40 -14.09
CA ASP A 178 17.29 1.74 -14.53
C ASP A 178 16.03 2.18 -13.80
N VAL A 179 15.99 3.41 -13.32
CA VAL A 179 14.83 4.00 -12.66
C VAL A 179 14.30 5.13 -13.53
N PHE A 180 13.15 4.92 -14.18
CA PHE A 180 12.51 5.92 -15.03
C PHE A 180 11.39 6.67 -14.28
N ASP A 181 10.52 5.94 -13.59
CA ASP A 181 9.41 6.54 -12.84
C ASP A 181 9.08 5.68 -11.61
N VAL A 182 9.11 6.29 -10.43
CA VAL A 182 8.77 5.62 -9.16
C VAL A 182 7.27 5.60 -8.85
N SER A 183 6.44 6.16 -9.75
CA SER A 183 4.99 6.21 -9.55
C SER A 183 4.38 4.81 -9.60
N GLY A 184 3.59 4.46 -8.57
CA GLY A 184 2.95 3.15 -8.47
C GLY A 184 3.82 2.04 -7.86
N ALA A 185 5.09 2.33 -7.51
CA ALA A 185 5.95 1.33 -6.87
C ALA A 185 5.36 0.84 -5.53
N GLY A 186 4.88 1.75 -4.67
CA GLY A 186 4.24 1.39 -3.40
C GLY A 186 2.97 0.56 -3.60
N ASP A 187 2.10 0.97 -4.53
CA ASP A 187 0.89 0.22 -4.88
C ASP A 187 1.22 -1.19 -5.38
N THR A 188 2.27 -1.32 -6.20
CA THR A 188 2.77 -2.61 -6.69
C THR A 188 3.29 -3.48 -5.54
N VAL A 189 4.05 -2.88 -4.61
CA VAL A 189 4.57 -3.58 -3.42
C VAL A 189 3.43 -4.16 -2.60
N ILE A 190 2.46 -3.34 -2.19
CA ILE A 190 1.40 -3.82 -1.30
C ILE A 190 0.48 -4.84 -1.99
N ALA A 191 0.17 -4.65 -3.27
CA ALA A 191 -0.66 -5.58 -4.03
C ALA A 191 0.02 -6.95 -4.17
N THR A 192 1.31 -6.96 -4.56
CA THR A 192 2.08 -8.20 -4.71
C THR A 192 2.28 -8.90 -3.37
N LEU A 193 2.68 -8.15 -2.33
CA LEU A 193 2.88 -8.66 -0.98
C LEU A 193 1.62 -9.35 -0.45
N ALA A 194 0.47 -8.69 -0.55
CA ALA A 194 -0.82 -9.22 -0.09
C ALA A 194 -1.21 -10.50 -0.84
N THR A 195 -1.10 -10.49 -2.16
CA THR A 195 -1.43 -11.62 -3.02
C THR A 195 -0.60 -12.86 -2.68
N TYR A 196 0.72 -12.75 -2.65
CA TYR A 196 1.58 -13.91 -2.38
C TYR A 196 1.50 -14.38 -0.93
N LYS A 197 1.36 -13.45 0.03
CA LYS A 197 1.15 -13.83 1.43
C LYS A 197 -0.15 -14.59 1.65
N THR A 198 -1.20 -14.25 0.93
CA THR A 198 -2.49 -14.94 1.03
C THR A 198 -2.49 -16.28 0.28
N ARG A 199 -1.70 -16.41 -0.77
CA ARG A 199 -1.47 -17.68 -1.47
C ARG A 199 -0.63 -18.69 -0.66
N GLY A 200 -0.18 -18.35 0.56
CA GLY A 200 0.53 -19.26 1.46
C GLY A 200 2.03 -19.03 1.57
N GLU A 201 2.59 -18.07 0.84
CA GLU A 201 4.00 -17.72 0.96
C GLU A 201 4.35 -17.15 2.33
N SER A 202 5.61 -17.29 2.75
CA SER A 202 6.12 -16.57 3.92
C SER A 202 6.11 -15.05 3.66
N LEU A 203 6.03 -14.23 4.72
CA LEU A 203 6.10 -12.77 4.55
C LEU A 203 7.39 -12.35 3.85
N ILE A 204 8.51 -12.97 4.18
CA ILE A 204 9.82 -12.69 3.59
C ILE A 204 9.82 -13.01 2.09
N ASN A 205 9.29 -14.15 1.67
CA ASN A 205 9.21 -14.50 0.25
C ASN A 205 8.25 -13.57 -0.49
N SER A 206 7.09 -13.28 0.09
CA SER A 206 6.15 -12.31 -0.49
C SER A 206 6.78 -10.92 -0.66
N ALA A 207 7.61 -10.48 0.30
CA ALA A 207 8.31 -9.20 0.22
C ALA A 207 9.45 -9.23 -0.83
N LYS A 208 10.16 -10.36 -1.00
CA LYS A 208 11.15 -10.51 -2.09
C LYS A 208 10.49 -10.39 -3.46
N ILE A 209 9.36 -11.07 -3.65
CA ILE A 209 8.59 -11.01 -4.90
C ILE A 209 8.06 -9.59 -5.13
N ALA A 210 7.56 -8.93 -4.08
CA ALA A 210 7.09 -7.55 -4.16
C ALA A 210 8.21 -6.56 -4.50
N ASN A 211 9.44 -6.78 -3.99
CA ASN A 211 10.60 -5.97 -4.34
C ASN A 211 10.96 -6.11 -5.82
N LEU A 212 10.99 -7.35 -6.35
CA LEU A 212 11.23 -7.61 -7.78
C LEU A 212 10.15 -6.98 -8.67
N ALA A 213 8.88 -7.07 -8.24
CA ALA A 213 7.78 -6.45 -8.96
C ALA A 213 7.93 -4.91 -9.00
N ALA A 214 8.31 -4.29 -7.89
CA ALA A 214 8.57 -2.86 -7.82
C ALA A 214 9.77 -2.44 -8.70
N GLU A 215 10.87 -3.21 -8.67
CA GLU A 215 12.04 -2.96 -9.55
C GLU A 215 11.65 -2.99 -11.04
N HIS A 216 10.79 -3.94 -11.43
CA HIS A 216 10.30 -4.03 -12.80
C HIS A 216 9.46 -2.80 -13.19
N VAL A 217 8.56 -2.37 -12.31
CA VAL A 217 7.64 -1.24 -12.57
C VAL A 217 8.40 0.08 -12.66
N VAL A 218 9.37 0.34 -11.76
CA VAL A 218 10.14 1.60 -11.81
C VAL A 218 11.06 1.70 -13.03
N GLY A 219 11.37 0.58 -13.68
CA GLY A 219 12.10 0.51 -14.94
C GLY A 219 11.25 0.83 -16.18
N LYS A 220 9.96 1.16 -16.00
CA LYS A 220 9.05 1.51 -17.10
C LYS A 220 8.62 2.97 -17.01
N PHE A 221 8.22 3.54 -18.15
CA PHE A 221 7.69 4.89 -18.21
C PHE A 221 6.22 4.92 -17.73
N GLY A 222 5.92 5.82 -16.78
CA GLY A 222 4.57 6.00 -16.23
C GLY A 222 4.12 4.87 -15.30
N THR A 223 2.89 4.96 -14.80
CA THR A 223 2.29 3.92 -13.96
C THR A 223 1.89 2.72 -14.82
N THR A 224 2.74 1.71 -14.88
CA THR A 224 2.49 0.48 -15.63
C THR A 224 2.33 -0.67 -14.66
N PRO A 225 1.22 -1.45 -14.72
CA PRO A 225 1.08 -2.65 -13.89
C PRO A 225 2.07 -3.72 -14.33
N ILE A 226 2.42 -4.62 -13.41
CA ILE A 226 3.13 -5.86 -13.73
C ILE A 226 2.13 -6.99 -13.89
N THR A 227 2.28 -7.79 -14.93
CA THR A 227 1.49 -9.01 -15.13
C THR A 227 2.13 -10.20 -14.41
N GLU A 228 1.32 -11.21 -14.08
CA GLU A 228 1.83 -12.46 -13.48
C GLU A 228 2.86 -13.14 -14.40
N GLN A 229 2.65 -13.09 -15.72
CA GLN A 229 3.59 -13.65 -16.70
C GLN A 229 4.95 -12.92 -16.70
N GLU A 230 4.94 -11.60 -16.52
CA GLU A 230 6.19 -10.82 -16.39
C GLU A 230 6.89 -11.14 -15.07
N LEU A 231 6.14 -11.23 -13.97
CA LEU A 231 6.69 -11.52 -12.65
C LEU A 231 7.28 -12.92 -12.57
N ASN A 232 6.64 -13.92 -13.18
CA ASN A 232 7.12 -15.32 -13.23
C ASN A 232 8.46 -15.49 -13.96
N LYS A 233 8.92 -14.48 -14.72
CA LYS A 233 10.28 -14.52 -15.31
C LYS A 233 11.39 -14.26 -14.30
N TYR A 234 11.04 -13.77 -13.12
CA TYR A 234 11.97 -13.43 -12.04
C TYR A 234 11.90 -14.42 -10.86
N LEU A 235 10.91 -15.31 -10.86
CA LEU A 235 10.70 -16.36 -9.85
C LEU A 235 11.26 -17.69 -10.37
#